data_62167f29d33e98a8a0a4b6705e2c8d9c
#
_entry.id   62167f29d33e98a8a0a4b6705e2c8d9c
#
_cell.length_a   1.000
_cell.length_b   1.000
_cell.length_c   1.000
_cell.angle_alpha   90.00
_cell.angle_beta   90.00
_cell.angle_gamma   90.00
#
_symmetry.space_group_name_H-M   'P 1'
#
loop_
_entity.id
_entity.type
_entity.pdbx_description
1 polymer ?
#
loop_
_entity_poly.entity_id
_entity_poly.type
_entity_poly.pdbx_seq_one_letter_code
_entity_poly.pdbx_strand_id
1 'polypeptide(L)'
;MCIRDRSERYGWLSDRWGLNWQIALGSKADVGRTATPSLMYTGAEAGKAEEAIGFYATLFPGSSIDGILRHTGSDQPPGSVAHAQLRLDGETLMVMDNARADFAFTEAFSLMVLCDDQAEIDRLWSALSAVPEAEACGWLKDRYGVSWQIAPRALGEMMTAGDPAAVERVTASFMAMKKLDLPTLARAFAGSETVD
;
A
#
# COMPACT_ATOMS: atom_id res chain seq x y z
N MET A 1 -8.61 -23.89 0.17
CA MET A 1 -9.32 -24.47 1.33
C MET A 1 -10.43 -23.49 1.70
N CYS A 2 -11.69 -23.86 1.50
CA CYS A 2 -12.81 -22.99 1.86
C CYS A 2 -12.92 -22.94 3.37
N ILE A 3 -12.58 -21.83 3.98
CA ILE A 3 -12.92 -21.58 5.39
C ILE A 3 -14.42 -21.29 5.37
N ARG A 4 -15.24 -22.23 5.83
CA ARG A 4 -16.67 -22.03 6.04
C ARG A 4 -16.80 -20.98 7.15
N ASP A 5 -17.08 -19.76 6.74
CA ASP A 5 -17.53 -18.76 7.66
C ASP A 5 -18.95 -19.08 8.15
N ARG A 6 -19.23 -18.72 9.39
CA ARG A 6 -20.54 -18.95 10.03
C ARG A 6 -21.63 -17.97 9.56
N SER A 7 -21.34 -17.20 8.52
CA SER A 7 -22.23 -16.19 7.97
C SER A 7 -22.73 -16.61 6.58
N GLU A 8 -24.03 -16.54 6.36
CA GLU A 8 -24.63 -16.72 5.03
C GLU A 8 -24.31 -15.56 4.06
N ARG A 9 -23.74 -14.46 4.57
CA ARG A 9 -23.51 -13.22 3.82
C ARG A 9 -22.04 -12.87 3.66
N TYR A 10 -21.13 -13.66 4.21
CA TYR A 10 -19.71 -13.37 4.22
C TYR A 10 -18.87 -14.64 4.21
N GLY A 11 -17.82 -14.68 3.42
CA GLY A 11 -16.92 -15.81 3.33
C GLY A 11 -15.52 -15.46 2.89
N TRP A 12 -14.59 -16.34 3.20
CA TRP A 12 -13.18 -16.26 2.83
C TRP A 12 -12.83 -17.39 1.89
N LEU A 13 -12.00 -17.08 0.90
CA LEU A 13 -11.42 -18.07 0.01
C LEU A 13 -10.02 -17.61 -0.45
N SER A 14 -9.19 -18.56 -0.83
CA SER A 14 -7.94 -18.29 -1.56
C SER A 14 -8.10 -18.79 -2.99
N ASP A 15 -7.65 -18.00 -3.93
CA ASP A 15 -7.62 -18.44 -5.33
C ASP A 15 -6.42 -19.36 -5.59
N ARG A 16 -6.30 -19.85 -6.83
CA ARG A 16 -5.23 -20.76 -7.24
C ARG A 16 -3.83 -20.15 -7.23
N TRP A 17 -3.72 -18.83 -7.13
CA TRP A 17 -2.45 -18.10 -7.07
C TRP A 17 -2.08 -17.67 -5.64
N GLY A 18 -2.91 -18.00 -4.64
CA GLY A 18 -2.68 -17.68 -3.25
C GLY A 18 -3.22 -16.32 -2.81
N LEU A 19 -3.92 -15.58 -3.68
CA LEU A 19 -4.57 -14.34 -3.29
C LEU A 19 -5.82 -14.66 -2.46
N ASN A 20 -5.94 -13.99 -1.31
CA ASN A 20 -7.07 -14.14 -0.43
C ASN A 20 -8.20 -13.17 -0.80
N TRP A 21 -9.41 -13.70 -0.87
CA TRP A 21 -10.62 -12.96 -1.18
C TRP A 21 -11.59 -13.01 -0.03
N GLN A 22 -12.22 -11.88 0.22
CA GLN A 22 -13.36 -11.74 1.10
C GLN A 22 -14.59 -11.49 0.24
N ILE A 23 -15.56 -12.39 0.30
CA ILE A 23 -16.80 -12.26 -0.46
C ILE A 23 -17.91 -11.88 0.51
N ALA A 24 -18.49 -10.72 0.31
CA ALA A 24 -19.60 -10.21 1.12
C ALA A 24 -20.83 -9.98 0.25
N LEU A 25 -22.01 -10.35 0.77
CA LEU A 25 -23.28 -9.97 0.19
C LEU A 25 -23.66 -8.59 0.73
N GLY A 26 -23.61 -7.59 -0.13
CA GLY A 26 -23.91 -6.20 0.21
C GLY A 26 -24.38 -5.38 -0.99
N SER A 27 -24.74 -4.13 -0.75
CA SER A 27 -25.10 -3.20 -1.80
C SER A 27 -23.85 -2.51 -2.36
N LYS A 28 -23.71 -2.47 -3.68
CA LYS A 28 -22.67 -1.70 -4.35
C LYS A 28 -22.76 -0.21 -4.02
N ALA A 29 -23.95 0.29 -3.70
CA ALA A 29 -24.18 1.68 -3.31
C ALA A 29 -23.48 2.02 -1.99
N ASP A 30 -23.33 1.05 -1.08
CA ASP A 30 -22.75 1.27 0.25
C ASP A 30 -21.22 1.34 0.20
N VAL A 31 -20.59 0.60 -0.73
CA VAL A 31 -19.11 0.50 -0.84
C VAL A 31 -18.57 1.29 -2.04
N GLY A 32 -19.41 1.58 -3.03
CA GLY A 32 -19.04 2.30 -4.26
C GLY A 32 -18.32 1.44 -5.30
N ARG A 33 -17.72 0.31 -4.91
CA ARG A 33 -16.91 -0.58 -5.77
C ARG A 33 -17.29 -2.05 -5.56
N THR A 34 -17.06 -2.87 -6.58
CA THR A 34 -17.28 -4.33 -6.48
C THR A 34 -16.07 -5.02 -5.83
N ALA A 35 -14.88 -4.55 -6.11
CA ALA A 35 -13.63 -5.05 -5.53
C ALA A 35 -12.88 -3.91 -4.84
N THR A 36 -12.44 -4.14 -3.62
CA THR A 36 -11.72 -3.16 -2.80
C THR A 36 -10.53 -3.85 -2.16
N PRO A 37 -9.30 -3.28 -2.24
CA PRO A 37 -8.16 -3.84 -1.54
C PRO A 37 -8.37 -3.80 -0.03
N SER A 38 -7.85 -4.82 0.66
CA SER A 38 -8.00 -4.94 2.11
C SER A 38 -6.65 -5.21 2.77
N LEU A 39 -6.38 -4.47 3.84
CA LEU A 39 -5.25 -4.69 4.73
C LEU A 39 -5.72 -5.43 5.97
N MET A 40 -5.07 -6.54 6.30
CA MET A 40 -5.37 -7.29 7.51
C MET A 40 -4.14 -7.36 8.40
N TYR A 41 -4.25 -6.76 9.57
CA TYR A 41 -3.22 -6.73 10.60
C TYR A 41 -3.30 -7.99 11.43
N THR A 42 -2.24 -8.81 11.41
CA THR A 42 -2.19 -10.15 12.01
C THR A 42 -0.92 -10.34 12.81
N GLY A 43 -0.82 -11.43 13.56
CA GLY A 43 0.38 -11.76 14.31
C GLY A 43 0.83 -10.63 15.23
N ALA A 44 2.06 -10.17 15.09
CA ALA A 44 2.63 -9.07 15.88
C ALA A 44 1.98 -7.70 15.61
N GLU A 45 1.31 -7.56 14.46
CA GLU A 45 0.65 -6.32 14.05
C GLU A 45 -0.85 -6.31 14.41
N ALA A 46 -1.39 -7.41 14.95
CA ALA A 46 -2.80 -7.48 15.34
C ALA A 46 -3.13 -6.45 16.42
N GLY A 47 -4.20 -5.70 16.21
CA GLY A 47 -4.62 -4.58 17.06
C GLY A 47 -4.08 -3.22 16.64
N LYS A 48 -3.25 -3.15 15.60
CA LYS A 48 -2.67 -1.89 15.11
C LYS A 48 -3.43 -1.26 13.94
N ALA A 49 -4.51 -1.88 13.46
CA ALA A 49 -5.27 -1.40 12.32
C ALA A 49 -5.74 0.05 12.47
N GLU A 50 -6.30 0.42 13.63
CA GLU A 50 -6.78 1.78 13.88
C GLU A 50 -5.65 2.82 13.93
N GLU A 51 -4.54 2.48 14.58
CA GLU A 51 -3.35 3.34 14.61
C GLU A 51 -2.82 3.57 13.19
N ALA A 52 -2.74 2.50 12.38
CA ALA A 52 -2.25 2.57 11.02
C ALA A 52 -3.12 3.44 10.12
N ILE A 53 -4.47 3.27 10.13
CA ILE A 53 -5.35 4.11 9.31
C ILE A 53 -5.37 5.56 9.76
N GLY A 54 -5.26 5.82 11.08
CA GLY A 54 -5.09 7.17 11.60
C GLY A 54 -3.82 7.83 11.08
N PHE A 55 -2.71 7.10 11.09
CA PHE A 55 -1.45 7.56 10.53
C PHE A 55 -1.53 7.80 9.00
N TYR A 56 -2.02 6.84 8.23
CA TYR A 56 -2.12 7.00 6.78
C TYR A 56 -3.01 8.18 6.38
N ALA A 57 -4.13 8.38 7.09
CA ALA A 57 -5.00 9.51 6.84
C ALA A 57 -4.32 10.89 7.01
N THR A 58 -3.24 10.96 7.82
CA THR A 58 -2.47 12.21 7.97
C THR A 58 -1.50 12.47 6.83
N LEU A 59 -1.15 11.45 6.05
CA LEU A 59 -0.13 11.55 4.99
C LEU A 59 -0.68 12.08 3.67
N PHE A 60 -1.96 11.84 3.39
CA PHE A 60 -2.57 12.16 2.10
C PHE A 60 -3.72 13.15 2.29
N PRO A 61 -3.66 14.32 1.63
CA PRO A 61 -4.72 15.31 1.69
C PRO A 61 -6.07 14.73 1.21
N GLY A 62 -7.16 15.13 1.86
CA GLY A 62 -8.49 14.66 1.49
C GLY A 62 -8.83 13.23 1.92
N SER A 63 -7.96 12.57 2.68
CA SER A 63 -8.24 11.27 3.26
C SER A 63 -9.27 11.35 4.39
N SER A 64 -10.05 10.28 4.55
CA SER A 64 -11.06 10.16 5.62
C SER A 64 -11.20 8.73 6.09
N ILE A 65 -11.59 8.56 7.35
CA ILE A 65 -12.03 7.28 7.91
C ILE A 65 -13.56 7.31 7.89
N ASP A 66 -14.18 6.54 7.01
CA ASP A 66 -15.63 6.55 6.79
C ASP A 66 -16.39 5.82 7.92
N GLY A 67 -15.73 4.86 8.58
CA GLY A 67 -16.31 4.15 9.72
C GLY A 67 -15.39 3.05 10.26
N ILE A 68 -15.56 2.73 11.54
CA ILE A 68 -14.85 1.65 12.23
C ILE A 68 -15.88 0.81 12.99
N LEU A 69 -15.97 -0.48 12.62
CA LEU A 69 -16.64 -1.51 13.39
C LEU A 69 -15.60 -2.24 14.25
N ARG A 70 -15.91 -2.45 15.53
CA ARG A 70 -14.99 -3.10 16.46
C ARG A 70 -15.43 -4.50 16.80
N HIS A 71 -14.46 -5.36 17.12
CA HIS A 71 -14.74 -6.67 17.67
C HIS A 71 -15.40 -6.55 19.05
N THR A 72 -16.51 -7.29 19.24
CA THR A 72 -17.24 -7.36 20.52
C THR A 72 -17.07 -8.67 21.23
N GLY A 73 -16.45 -9.68 20.60
CA GLY A 73 -16.22 -11.01 21.15
C GLY A 73 -14.88 -11.11 21.91
N SER A 74 -14.73 -12.19 22.66
CA SER A 74 -13.49 -12.49 23.43
C SER A 74 -12.36 -13.07 22.56
N ASP A 75 -12.62 -13.34 21.30
CA ASP A 75 -11.75 -14.07 20.39
C ASP A 75 -10.68 -13.20 19.71
N GLN A 76 -10.81 -11.89 19.86
CA GLN A 76 -9.91 -10.87 19.30
C GLN A 76 -9.53 -9.89 20.42
N PRO A 77 -8.42 -9.15 20.30
CA PRO A 77 -8.09 -8.10 21.27
C PRO A 77 -9.27 -7.14 21.46
N PRO A 78 -9.65 -6.83 22.70
CA PRO A 78 -10.79 -5.94 22.97
C PRO A 78 -10.62 -4.59 22.26
N GLY A 79 -11.67 -4.18 21.54
CA GLY A 79 -11.68 -2.91 20.82
C GLY A 79 -10.91 -2.87 19.51
N SER A 80 -10.26 -3.98 19.12
CA SER A 80 -9.60 -4.08 17.81
C SER A 80 -10.60 -3.94 16.65
N VAL A 81 -10.09 -3.58 15.48
CA VAL A 81 -10.92 -3.29 14.31
C VAL A 81 -11.42 -4.59 13.67
N ALA A 82 -12.74 -4.82 13.73
CA ALA A 82 -13.36 -5.90 12.98
C ALA A 82 -13.47 -5.55 11.50
N HIS A 83 -13.76 -4.30 11.18
CA HIS A 83 -13.85 -3.78 9.83
C HIS A 83 -13.77 -2.26 9.85
N ALA A 84 -12.95 -1.66 9.01
CA ALA A 84 -12.91 -0.21 8.82
C ALA A 84 -12.84 0.10 7.33
N GLN A 85 -13.37 1.25 6.95
CA GLN A 85 -13.24 1.81 5.62
C GLN A 85 -12.45 3.12 5.69
N LEU A 86 -11.34 3.15 4.95
CA LEU A 86 -10.47 4.29 4.80
C LEU A 86 -10.54 4.80 3.35
N ARG A 87 -10.71 6.10 3.17
CA ARG A 87 -10.40 6.77 1.91
C ARG A 87 -9.00 7.34 2.00
N LEU A 88 -8.13 6.92 1.08
CA LEU A 88 -6.76 7.38 0.99
C LEU A 88 -6.55 7.97 -0.39
N ASP A 89 -6.40 9.30 -0.47
CA ASP A 89 -6.30 10.03 -1.75
C ASP A 89 -7.41 9.64 -2.77
N GLY A 90 -8.64 9.57 -2.30
CA GLY A 90 -9.81 9.16 -3.09
C GLY A 90 -9.99 7.66 -3.32
N GLU A 91 -8.99 6.83 -3.01
CA GLU A 91 -9.06 5.38 -3.12
C GLU A 91 -9.62 4.75 -1.85
N THR A 92 -10.54 3.80 -1.99
CA THR A 92 -11.13 3.08 -0.86
C THR A 92 -10.29 1.87 -0.50
N LEU A 93 -9.93 1.76 0.78
CA LEU A 93 -9.27 0.59 1.39
C LEU A 93 -10.16 0.06 2.52
N MET A 94 -10.27 -1.27 2.62
CA MET A 94 -10.80 -1.94 3.78
C MET A 94 -9.66 -2.32 4.71
N VAL A 95 -9.87 -2.21 6.01
CA VAL A 95 -8.82 -2.47 7.01
C VAL A 95 -9.40 -3.24 8.17
N MET A 96 -8.67 -4.21 8.69
CA MET A 96 -9.09 -5.03 9.82
C MET A 96 -7.94 -5.61 10.63
N ASP A 97 -8.22 -5.98 11.85
CA ASP A 97 -7.38 -6.80 12.71
C ASP A 97 -7.84 -8.26 12.72
N ASN A 98 -6.89 -9.20 12.75
CA ASN A 98 -7.19 -10.61 13.00
C ASN A 98 -6.04 -11.30 13.74
N ALA A 99 -6.13 -11.40 15.06
CA ALA A 99 -5.12 -12.03 15.89
C ALA A 99 -5.06 -13.58 15.74
N ARG A 100 -6.02 -14.19 15.04
CA ARG A 100 -6.05 -15.63 14.79
C ARG A 100 -5.42 -16.04 13.47
N ALA A 101 -5.14 -15.09 12.58
CA ALA A 101 -4.50 -15.38 11.32
C ALA A 101 -2.98 -15.45 11.53
N ASP A 102 -2.36 -16.41 10.88
CA ASP A 102 -0.92 -16.69 10.97
C ASP A 102 -0.27 -16.39 9.60
N PHE A 103 -0.30 -15.12 9.21
CA PHE A 103 0.45 -14.60 8.07
C PHE A 103 0.87 -13.17 8.35
N ALA A 104 1.80 -12.65 7.57
CA ALA A 104 2.28 -11.28 7.66
C ALA A 104 2.15 -10.57 6.32
N PHE A 105 2.26 -9.25 6.32
CA PHE A 105 2.45 -8.50 5.09
C PHE A 105 3.76 -8.91 4.41
N THR A 106 3.70 -9.05 3.10
CA THR A 106 4.85 -9.35 2.24
C THR A 106 4.85 -8.40 1.05
N GLU A 107 5.94 -8.40 0.29
CA GLU A 107 6.10 -7.59 -0.93
C GLU A 107 5.20 -8.07 -2.08
N ALA A 108 4.43 -9.17 -1.90
CA ALA A 108 3.41 -9.61 -2.86
C ALA A 108 2.25 -8.61 -2.99
N PHE A 109 2.07 -7.73 -2.00
CA PHE A 109 1.15 -6.60 -2.03
C PHE A 109 1.89 -5.32 -1.65
N SER A 110 1.64 -4.26 -2.38
CA SER A 110 2.13 -2.91 -2.05
C SER A 110 1.12 -1.85 -2.44
N LEU A 111 1.19 -0.72 -1.77
CA LEU A 111 0.50 0.50 -2.16
C LEU A 111 1.48 1.38 -2.96
N MET A 112 1.10 1.76 -4.18
CA MET A 112 1.90 2.65 -5.02
C MET A 112 1.38 4.07 -4.93
N VAL A 113 2.30 5.01 -4.71
CA VAL A 113 2.03 6.44 -4.72
C VAL A 113 2.82 7.09 -5.84
N LEU A 114 2.11 7.80 -6.72
CA LEU A 114 2.69 8.54 -7.82
C LEU A 114 2.80 10.02 -7.43
N CYS A 115 4.00 10.44 -7.08
CA CYS A 115 4.32 11.81 -6.63
C CYS A 115 4.53 12.75 -7.81
N ASP A 116 4.10 14.00 -7.66
CA ASP A 116 4.25 15.01 -8.68
C ASP A 116 5.64 15.69 -8.67
N ASP A 117 6.29 15.74 -7.49
CA ASP A 117 7.60 16.38 -7.32
C ASP A 117 8.50 15.66 -6.29
N GLN A 118 9.76 16.12 -6.18
CA GLN A 118 10.73 15.58 -5.24
C GLN A 118 10.36 15.84 -3.78
N ALA A 119 9.75 16.97 -3.49
CA ALA A 119 9.38 17.33 -2.13
C ALA A 119 8.32 16.37 -1.56
N GLU A 120 7.39 15.95 -2.40
CA GLU A 120 6.40 14.94 -2.05
C GLU A 120 7.03 13.57 -1.83
N ILE A 121 7.95 13.14 -2.72
CA ILE A 121 8.73 11.90 -2.54
C ILE A 121 9.46 11.94 -1.20
N ASP A 122 10.18 13.02 -0.90
CA ASP A 122 10.97 13.16 0.32
C ASP A 122 10.10 13.13 1.58
N ARG A 123 8.96 13.81 1.55
CA ARG A 123 7.99 13.84 2.64
C ARG A 123 7.43 12.46 2.94
N LEU A 124 6.94 11.75 1.92
CA LEU A 124 6.34 10.43 2.08
C LEU A 124 7.38 9.38 2.46
N TRP A 125 8.56 9.43 1.84
CA TRP A 125 9.66 8.54 2.19
C TRP A 125 10.05 8.69 3.66
N SER A 126 10.25 9.92 4.13
CA SER A 126 10.62 10.20 5.53
C SER A 126 9.56 9.77 6.53
N ALA A 127 8.28 9.82 6.16
CA ALA A 127 7.18 9.43 7.03
C ALA A 127 6.95 7.91 7.07
N LEU A 128 7.13 7.23 5.93
CA LEU A 128 6.75 5.82 5.77
C LEU A 128 7.93 4.85 5.95
N SER A 129 9.16 5.22 5.55
CA SER A 129 10.27 4.27 5.62
C SER A 129 10.66 3.96 7.06
N ALA A 130 10.55 2.67 7.44
CA ALA A 130 10.86 2.18 8.78
C ALA A 130 11.81 0.97 8.77
N VAL A 131 12.04 0.34 7.61
CA VAL A 131 12.86 -0.87 7.46
C VAL A 131 13.89 -0.63 6.36
N PRO A 132 15.12 -0.17 6.70
CA PRO A 132 16.16 0.20 5.73
C PRO A 132 16.58 -0.92 4.78
N GLU A 133 16.42 -2.19 5.19
CA GLU A 133 16.75 -3.38 4.40
C GLU A 133 15.71 -3.64 3.29
N ALA A 134 14.50 -3.09 3.42
CA ALA A 134 13.44 -3.19 2.42
C ALA A 134 13.48 -2.07 1.38
N GLU A 135 14.41 -1.11 1.53
CA GLU A 135 14.51 0.04 0.63
C GLU A 135 15.25 -0.32 -0.66
N ALA A 136 14.56 -0.26 -1.80
CA ALA A 136 15.14 -0.44 -3.13
C ALA A 136 14.26 0.14 -4.22
N CYS A 137 14.79 0.88 -5.18
CA CYS A 137 14.10 1.31 -6.40
C CYS A 137 12.73 1.98 -6.16
N GLY A 138 12.63 2.79 -5.11
CA GLY A 138 11.37 3.42 -4.70
C GLY A 138 10.50 2.58 -3.76
N TRP A 139 10.88 1.33 -3.49
CA TRP A 139 10.20 0.49 -2.51
C TRP A 139 10.67 0.79 -1.09
N LEU A 140 9.76 0.71 -0.17
CA LEU A 140 10.01 0.79 1.27
C LEU A 140 8.96 -0.05 2.03
N LYS A 141 9.23 -0.30 3.31
CA LYS A 141 8.30 -0.94 4.23
C LYS A 141 8.06 -0.03 5.42
N ASP A 142 6.80 0.16 5.78
CA ASP A 142 6.44 0.98 6.92
C ASP A 142 6.55 0.22 8.25
N ARG A 143 6.33 0.93 9.36
CA ARG A 143 6.42 0.39 10.73
C ARG A 143 5.36 -0.67 11.06
N TYR A 144 4.35 -0.83 10.20
CA TYR A 144 3.32 -1.86 10.33
C TYR A 144 3.57 -3.04 9.40
N GLY A 145 4.67 -3.03 8.64
CA GLY A 145 5.05 -4.08 7.71
C GLY A 145 4.40 -3.97 6.33
N VAL A 146 3.62 -2.94 6.05
CA VAL A 146 3.03 -2.72 4.72
C VAL A 146 4.09 -2.19 3.76
N SER A 147 4.16 -2.78 2.57
CA SER A 147 5.07 -2.36 1.52
C SER A 147 4.46 -1.22 0.69
N TRP A 148 5.30 -0.23 0.38
CA TRP A 148 4.94 0.93 -0.42
C TRP A 148 5.92 1.10 -1.58
N GLN A 149 5.43 1.69 -2.67
CA GLN A 149 6.24 2.14 -3.80
C GLN A 149 6.03 3.65 -3.93
N ILE A 150 7.08 4.43 -3.69
CA ILE A 150 7.04 5.89 -3.82
C ILE A 150 7.79 6.26 -5.09
N ALA A 151 7.07 6.64 -6.12
CA ALA A 151 7.62 6.88 -7.44
C ALA A 151 7.16 8.24 -8.03
N PRO A 152 8.02 8.97 -8.73
CA PRO A 152 7.58 10.13 -9.48
C PRO A 152 6.68 9.72 -10.66
N ARG A 153 5.57 10.43 -10.88
CA ARG A 153 4.68 10.24 -12.03
C ARG A 153 5.44 10.30 -13.36
N ALA A 154 6.41 11.22 -13.44
CA ALA A 154 7.27 11.39 -14.60
C ALA A 154 8.09 10.13 -14.96
N LEU A 155 8.36 9.22 -14.01
CA LEU A 155 9.07 7.98 -14.32
C LEU A 155 8.27 7.12 -15.32
N GLY A 156 6.96 7.02 -15.15
CA GLY A 156 6.08 6.30 -16.08
C GLY A 156 6.13 6.91 -17.50
N GLU A 157 6.15 8.23 -17.59
CA GLU A 157 6.28 8.94 -18.86
C GLU A 157 7.64 8.69 -19.52
N MET A 158 8.73 8.76 -18.75
CA MET A 158 10.09 8.45 -19.23
C MET A 158 10.20 7.02 -19.76
N MET A 159 9.60 6.05 -19.07
CA MET A 159 9.63 4.63 -19.44
C MET A 159 8.80 4.34 -20.72
N THR A 160 7.86 5.19 -21.08
CA THR A 160 6.98 5.03 -22.24
C THR A 160 7.30 5.98 -23.40
N ALA A 161 8.34 6.79 -23.29
CA ALA A 161 8.70 7.85 -24.25
C ALA A 161 9.16 7.37 -25.65
N GLY A 162 9.37 6.06 -25.82
CA GLY A 162 9.69 5.46 -27.13
C GLY A 162 11.17 5.58 -27.59
N ASP A 163 12.07 6.15 -26.78
CA ASP A 163 13.52 6.13 -26.98
C ASP A 163 14.17 5.02 -26.14
N PRO A 164 14.57 3.87 -26.74
CA PRO A 164 15.14 2.77 -25.99
C PRO A 164 16.41 3.13 -25.23
N ALA A 165 17.26 4.01 -25.77
CA ALA A 165 18.50 4.40 -25.11
C ALA A 165 18.23 5.27 -23.87
N ALA A 166 17.23 6.17 -23.93
CA ALA A 166 16.80 6.95 -22.78
C ALA A 166 16.18 6.05 -21.69
N VAL A 167 15.32 5.10 -22.09
CA VAL A 167 14.73 4.12 -21.17
C VAL A 167 15.80 3.27 -20.49
N GLU A 168 16.82 2.82 -21.20
CA GLU A 168 17.93 2.05 -20.63
C GLU A 168 18.70 2.88 -19.58
N ARG A 169 19.04 4.13 -19.88
CA ARG A 169 19.72 5.03 -18.91
C ARG A 169 18.88 5.28 -17.66
N VAL A 170 17.59 5.57 -17.83
CA VAL A 170 16.68 5.76 -16.71
C VAL A 170 16.56 4.50 -15.88
N THR A 171 16.43 3.34 -16.53
CA THR A 171 16.35 2.05 -15.83
C THR A 171 17.62 1.78 -15.01
N ALA A 172 18.79 1.94 -15.59
CA ALA A 172 20.05 1.81 -14.87
C ALA A 172 20.14 2.77 -13.69
N SER A 173 19.68 3.99 -13.87
CA SER A 173 19.69 5.01 -12.81
C SER A 173 18.77 4.64 -11.65
N PHE A 174 17.48 4.35 -11.87
CA PHE A 174 16.57 4.07 -10.75
C PHE A 174 16.87 2.74 -10.06
N MET A 175 17.36 1.74 -10.77
CA MET A 175 17.73 0.44 -10.19
C MET A 175 18.89 0.55 -9.17
N ALA A 176 19.70 1.58 -9.25
CA ALA A 176 20.78 1.85 -8.31
C ALA A 176 20.33 2.67 -7.09
N MET A 177 19.10 3.18 -7.08
CA MET A 177 18.57 4.04 -6.02
C MET A 177 17.82 3.23 -4.96
N LYS A 178 17.79 3.72 -3.74
CA LYS A 178 16.78 3.39 -2.72
C LYS A 178 15.57 4.31 -2.90
N LYS A 179 15.65 5.52 -2.37
CA LYS A 179 14.70 6.59 -2.64
C LYS A 179 14.96 7.17 -4.04
N LEU A 180 13.91 7.35 -4.83
CA LEU A 180 14.04 7.91 -6.16
C LEU A 180 14.34 9.41 -6.10
N ASP A 181 15.31 9.84 -6.92
CA ASP A 181 15.71 11.23 -7.10
C ASP A 181 15.29 11.70 -8.50
N LEU A 182 14.22 12.48 -8.55
CA LEU A 182 13.63 12.94 -9.81
C LEU A 182 14.60 13.78 -10.67
N PRO A 183 15.40 14.71 -10.11
CA PRO A 183 16.41 15.41 -10.89
C PRO A 183 17.43 14.50 -11.56
N THR A 184 17.89 13.45 -10.87
CA THR A 184 18.82 12.48 -11.41
C THR A 184 18.19 11.64 -12.53
N LEU A 185 16.94 11.22 -12.35
CA LEU A 185 16.18 10.52 -13.39
C LEU A 185 15.99 11.38 -14.64
N ALA A 186 15.69 12.66 -14.46
CA ALA A 186 15.55 13.60 -15.57
C ALA A 186 16.86 13.79 -16.35
N ARG A 187 18.01 13.90 -15.66
CA ARG A 187 19.33 13.94 -16.31
C ARG A 187 19.64 12.65 -17.08
N ALA A 188 19.38 11.49 -16.49
CA ALA A 188 19.55 10.21 -17.15
C ALA A 188 18.70 10.10 -18.42
N PHE A 189 17.45 10.55 -18.33
CA PHE A 189 16.57 10.58 -19.50
C PHE A 189 17.11 11.48 -20.62
N ALA A 190 17.54 12.69 -20.29
CA ALA A 190 18.12 13.64 -21.24
C ALA A 190 19.48 13.21 -21.82
N GLY A 191 20.14 12.21 -21.26
CA GLY A 191 21.50 11.81 -21.64
C GLY A 191 22.56 12.84 -21.26
N SER A 192 22.27 13.70 -20.28
CA SER A 192 23.21 14.67 -19.74
C SER A 192 24.13 13.98 -18.75
N GLU A 193 25.44 13.95 -19.01
CA GLU A 193 26.42 13.45 -18.03
C GLU A 193 26.42 14.35 -16.79
N THR A 194 26.60 13.76 -15.60
CA THR A 194 26.94 14.49 -14.39
C THR A 194 28.28 15.19 -14.62
N VAL A 195 28.27 16.52 -14.68
CA VAL A 195 29.50 17.27 -14.48
C VAL A 195 29.82 17.12 -12.99
N ASP A 196 30.84 16.31 -12.67
CA ASP A 196 31.46 16.18 -11.35
C ASP A 196 32.01 17.53 -10.86
#